data_81e91dbd5a092b47b031909ab112bf6e
#
_entry.id   81e91dbd5a092b47b031909ab112bf6e
#
_cell.length_a   1.000
_cell.length_b   1.000
_cell.length_c   1.000
_cell.angle_alpha   90.00
_cell.angle_beta   90.00
_cell.angle_gamma   90.00
#
_symmetry.space_group_name_H-M   'P 1'
#
loop_
_entity.id
_entity.type
_entity.pdbx_description
1 polymer ?
#
loop_
_entity_poly.entity_id
_entity_poly.type
_entity_poly.pdbx_seq_one_letter_code
_entity_poly.pdbx_strand_id
1 'polypeptide(L)'
;LVICEDEKRAKELYEDTCFYDKTVLYYPAKDLLFYAADIHGNLMTRQRISVLLHLMEDEGGVVVTTIDGLMDHLMPLAFLKQHAVTVECGQVIELDQWKERLTELGYERTGQVDGMGQFSIRGGIIDIFPLTEEVPVRIELWDDEVDSIRTFDPESQRSVEQLDRVVIYPASETVLTKLQLEKGVKCLEEETASYVKVLEGQKCREEAIRIKGIIRELTEGIREGWKRGGLDGYIRYFCPETVSFSDYFPQGDCVVYLDEPGRLKERGETIELEFRESMVHRL
;
A
#
# COMPACT_ATOMS: atom_id res chain seq x y z
N LEU A 1 15.11 -2.95 -14.06
CA LEU A 1 14.31 -3.93 -13.30
C LEU A 1 14.97 -5.30 -13.37
N VAL A 2 15.23 -5.93 -12.24
CA VAL A 2 15.79 -7.29 -12.13
C VAL A 2 14.70 -8.19 -11.55
N ILE A 3 14.42 -9.31 -12.21
CA ILE A 3 13.36 -10.25 -11.83
C ILE A 3 13.98 -11.61 -11.50
N CYS A 4 13.77 -12.10 -10.28
CA CYS A 4 14.29 -13.34 -9.74
C CYS A 4 13.19 -14.39 -9.52
N GLU A 5 13.59 -15.67 -9.44
CA GLU A 5 12.65 -16.77 -9.23
C GLU A 5 12.03 -16.77 -7.83
N ASP A 6 12.81 -16.42 -6.80
CA ASP A 6 12.38 -16.43 -5.40
C ASP A 6 13.00 -15.29 -4.57
N GLU A 7 12.51 -15.13 -3.36
CA GLU A 7 12.97 -14.08 -2.44
C GLU A 7 14.43 -14.23 -2.01
N LYS A 8 14.90 -15.47 -1.86
CA LYS A 8 16.29 -15.71 -1.44
C LYS A 8 17.25 -15.21 -2.50
N ARG A 9 17.01 -15.56 -3.74
CA ARG A 9 17.80 -15.13 -4.87
C ARG A 9 17.73 -13.61 -5.09
N ALA A 10 16.54 -13.03 -4.93
CA ALA A 10 16.35 -11.60 -5.04
C ALA A 10 17.13 -10.83 -3.97
N LYS A 11 17.10 -11.30 -2.71
CA LYS A 11 17.86 -10.69 -1.61
C LYS A 11 19.38 -10.82 -1.81
N GLU A 12 19.88 -11.98 -2.26
CA GLU A 12 21.30 -12.16 -2.61
C GLU A 12 21.74 -11.14 -3.67
N LEU A 13 21.01 -11.04 -4.78
CA LEU A 13 21.32 -10.07 -5.84
C LEU A 13 21.21 -8.62 -5.38
N TYR A 14 20.20 -8.31 -4.56
CA TYR A 14 20.05 -6.99 -3.96
C TYR A 14 21.27 -6.63 -3.11
N GLU A 15 21.67 -7.51 -2.17
CA GLU A 15 22.82 -7.29 -1.29
C GLU A 15 24.13 -7.15 -2.08
N ASP A 16 24.38 -8.03 -3.06
CA ASP A 16 25.54 -7.98 -3.93
C ASP A 16 25.58 -6.68 -4.74
N THR A 17 24.44 -6.26 -5.28
CA THR A 17 24.36 -5.04 -6.10
C THR A 17 24.52 -3.79 -5.23
N CYS A 18 23.98 -3.77 -4.01
CA CYS A 18 24.15 -2.69 -3.03
C CYS A 18 25.61 -2.42 -2.67
N PHE A 19 26.51 -3.42 -2.86
CA PHE A 19 27.93 -3.19 -2.66
C PHE A 19 28.52 -2.22 -3.69
N TYR A 20 27.99 -2.23 -4.91
CA TYR A 20 28.45 -1.39 -6.02
C TYR A 20 27.61 -0.12 -6.20
N ASP A 21 26.31 -0.21 -5.97
CA ASP A 21 25.36 0.88 -6.15
C ASP A 21 24.42 0.98 -4.94
N LYS A 22 24.40 2.16 -4.29
CA LYS A 22 23.58 2.42 -3.11
C LYS A 22 22.13 2.81 -3.45
N THR A 23 21.83 3.02 -4.73
CA THR A 23 20.50 3.37 -5.21
C THR A 23 19.66 2.14 -5.57
N VAL A 24 20.17 0.93 -5.26
CA VAL A 24 19.44 -0.32 -5.48
C VAL A 24 18.30 -0.45 -4.47
N LEU A 25 17.14 -0.81 -4.96
CA LEU A 25 15.94 -1.01 -4.17
C LEU A 25 15.44 -2.45 -4.29
N TYR A 26 14.88 -2.97 -3.22
CA TYR A 26 14.24 -4.29 -3.19
C TYR A 26 12.72 -4.14 -3.03
N TYR A 27 11.97 -4.70 -3.98
CA TYR A 27 10.51 -4.75 -3.95
C TYR A 27 10.07 -6.16 -3.59
N PRO A 28 9.69 -6.44 -2.32
CA PRO A 28 9.27 -7.76 -1.87
C PRO A 28 7.89 -8.13 -2.42
N ALA A 29 7.67 -9.41 -2.70
CA ALA A 29 6.34 -9.94 -2.96
C ALA A 29 5.48 -9.91 -1.69
N LYS A 30 4.16 -9.72 -1.86
CA LYS A 30 3.19 -9.98 -0.80
C LYS A 30 2.90 -11.47 -0.72
N ASP A 31 2.70 -11.98 0.49
CA ASP A 31 2.20 -13.33 0.65
C ASP A 31 0.81 -13.45 0.04
N LEU A 32 0.67 -14.24 -1.02
CA LEU A 32 -0.62 -14.55 -1.63
C LEU A 32 -1.54 -15.34 -0.69
N LEU A 33 -0.99 -15.91 0.37
CA LEU A 33 -1.71 -16.62 1.41
C LEU A 33 -2.24 -15.65 2.48
N PHE A 34 -3.38 -15.13 2.26
CA PHE A 34 -4.21 -14.13 2.93
C PHE A 34 -4.31 -14.14 4.47
N TYR A 35 -3.43 -14.77 5.24
CA TYR A 35 -3.64 -15.03 6.68
C TYR A 35 -2.43 -14.89 7.58
N ALA A 36 -1.50 -14.04 7.33
CA ALA A 36 -0.59 -13.65 8.39
C ALA A 36 -0.87 -12.20 8.80
N ALA A 37 -1.65 -12.04 9.86
CA ALA A 37 -1.71 -10.77 10.55
C ALA A 37 -0.30 -10.38 11.00
N ASP A 38 0.29 -9.40 10.36
CA ASP A 38 1.02 -8.26 10.85
C ASP A 38 2.06 -8.40 12.00
N ILE A 39 2.97 -9.34 11.90
CA ILE A 39 4.21 -9.19 12.68
C ILE A 39 5.32 -8.57 11.82
N HIS A 40 5.23 -8.66 10.49
CA HIS A 40 6.20 -8.10 9.54
C HIS A 40 5.62 -7.00 8.64
N GLY A 41 4.35 -6.62 8.84
CA GLY A 41 3.58 -5.75 7.93
C GLY A 41 4.24 -4.40 7.65
N ASN A 42 4.72 -3.71 8.69
CA ASN A 42 5.26 -2.37 8.53
C ASN A 42 6.59 -2.35 7.75
N LEU A 43 7.48 -3.33 7.93
CA LEU A 43 8.77 -3.35 7.22
C LEU A 43 8.57 -3.63 5.73
N MET A 44 7.77 -4.62 5.37
CA MET A 44 7.46 -4.96 3.99
C MET A 44 6.73 -3.79 3.31
N THR A 45 5.70 -3.24 3.94
CA THR A 45 4.96 -2.09 3.43
C THR A 45 5.90 -0.90 3.21
N ARG A 46 6.78 -0.62 4.18
CA ARG A 46 7.79 0.45 4.06
C ARG A 46 8.70 0.23 2.85
N GLN A 47 9.23 -0.97 2.66
CA GLN A 47 10.11 -1.29 1.53
C GLN A 47 9.38 -1.06 0.20
N ARG A 48 8.15 -1.55 0.08
CA ARG A 48 7.34 -1.40 -1.12
C ARG A 48 7.01 0.07 -1.40
N ILE A 49 6.56 0.80 -0.39
CA ILE A 49 6.26 2.24 -0.51
C ILE A 49 7.52 3.04 -0.87
N SER A 50 8.69 2.70 -0.31
CA SER A 50 9.95 3.36 -0.68
C SER A 50 10.30 3.17 -2.16
N VAL A 51 10.06 1.98 -2.72
CA VAL A 51 10.23 1.75 -4.17
C VAL A 51 9.23 2.57 -4.98
N LEU A 52 7.96 2.60 -4.57
CA LEU A 52 6.93 3.39 -5.28
C LEU A 52 7.25 4.89 -5.25
N LEU A 53 7.73 5.40 -4.11
CA LEU A 53 8.14 6.80 -3.97
C LEU A 53 9.29 7.12 -4.92
N HIS A 54 10.34 6.31 -4.94
CA HIS A 54 11.48 6.44 -5.83
C HIS A 54 11.05 6.49 -7.31
N LEU A 55 10.13 5.60 -7.70
CA LEU A 55 9.56 5.57 -9.05
C LEU A 55 8.66 6.79 -9.34
N MET A 56 7.95 7.31 -8.34
CA MET A 56 7.13 8.53 -8.49
C MET A 56 7.98 9.78 -8.68
N GLU A 57 9.18 9.82 -8.10
CA GLU A 57 10.11 10.94 -8.23
C GLU A 57 10.97 10.85 -9.50
N ASP A 58 10.77 9.80 -10.30
CA ASP A 58 11.50 9.55 -11.56
C ASP A 58 13.02 9.47 -11.35
N GLU A 59 13.42 8.94 -10.22
CA GLU A 59 14.81 8.70 -9.90
C GLU A 59 15.30 7.44 -10.59
N GLY A 60 16.43 7.53 -11.27
CA GLY A 60 17.09 6.39 -11.89
C GLY A 60 17.62 5.41 -10.84
N GLY A 61 17.75 4.13 -11.19
CA GLY A 61 18.31 3.13 -10.29
C GLY A 61 17.97 1.70 -10.68
N VAL A 62 18.27 0.78 -9.79
CA VAL A 62 18.00 -0.65 -9.98
C VAL A 62 16.94 -1.10 -8.98
N VAL A 63 15.88 -1.71 -9.48
CA VAL A 63 14.85 -2.35 -8.64
C VAL A 63 14.95 -3.86 -8.82
N VAL A 64 15.13 -4.59 -7.73
CA VAL A 64 15.16 -6.05 -7.69
C VAL A 64 13.84 -6.56 -7.10
N THR A 65 13.23 -7.52 -7.77
CA THR A 65 11.97 -8.15 -7.32
C THR A 65 11.92 -9.62 -7.73
N THR A 66 10.84 -10.29 -7.36
CA THR A 66 10.55 -11.67 -7.76
C THR A 66 9.43 -11.73 -8.79
N ILE A 67 9.27 -12.88 -9.45
CA ILE A 67 8.12 -13.12 -10.32
C ILE A 67 6.79 -12.99 -9.55
N ASP A 68 6.75 -13.41 -8.28
CA ASP A 68 5.59 -13.27 -7.38
C ASP A 68 5.22 -11.78 -7.19
N GLY A 69 6.25 -10.90 -7.03
CA GLY A 69 6.04 -9.46 -6.86
C GLY A 69 5.45 -8.75 -8.08
N LEU A 70 5.55 -9.36 -9.27
CA LEU A 70 4.94 -8.82 -10.49
C LEU A 70 3.44 -9.14 -10.61
N MET A 71 2.93 -10.10 -9.85
CA MET A 71 1.57 -10.60 -10.00
C MET A 71 0.52 -9.77 -9.25
N ASP A 72 0.96 -8.80 -8.46
CA ASP A 72 0.07 -7.90 -7.73
C ASP A 72 -0.70 -6.96 -8.66
N HIS A 73 -1.94 -6.69 -8.30
CA HIS A 73 -2.72 -5.60 -8.87
C HIS A 73 -2.47 -4.32 -8.06
N LEU A 74 -1.90 -3.33 -8.71
CA LEU A 74 -1.47 -2.08 -8.10
C LEU A 74 -2.24 -0.88 -8.65
N MET A 75 -2.24 0.22 -7.92
CA MET A 75 -2.78 1.49 -8.40
C MET A 75 -1.76 2.18 -9.31
N PRO A 76 -2.17 2.89 -10.36
CA PRO A 76 -1.24 3.64 -11.21
C PRO A 76 -0.39 4.62 -10.41
N LEU A 77 0.93 4.70 -10.68
CA LEU A 77 1.84 5.64 -9.99
C LEU A 77 1.35 7.09 -10.07
N ALA A 78 0.85 7.51 -11.24
CA ALA A 78 0.30 8.84 -11.42
C ALA A 78 -0.85 9.14 -10.44
N PHE A 79 -1.68 8.14 -10.16
CA PHE A 79 -2.75 8.25 -9.19
C PHE A 79 -2.20 8.43 -7.76
N LEU A 80 -1.22 7.62 -7.36
CA LEU A 80 -0.58 7.74 -6.04
C LEU A 80 0.10 9.10 -5.88
N LYS A 81 0.82 9.56 -6.91
CA LYS A 81 1.50 10.87 -6.94
C LYS A 81 0.51 12.04 -6.78
N GLN A 82 -0.65 11.98 -7.45
CA GLN A 82 -1.71 13.01 -7.32
C GLN A 82 -2.30 13.07 -5.90
N HIS A 83 -2.17 12.01 -5.13
CA HIS A 83 -2.66 11.94 -3.76
C HIS A 83 -1.63 12.41 -2.73
N ALA A 84 -0.37 12.61 -3.09
CA ALA A 84 0.59 13.26 -2.23
C ALA A 84 0.12 14.69 -1.87
N VAL A 85 0.35 15.10 -0.64
CA VAL A 85 -0.10 16.39 -0.11
C VAL A 85 1.11 17.22 0.29
N THR A 86 1.24 18.39 -0.33
CA THR A 86 2.26 19.35 0.07
C THR A 86 1.67 20.30 1.10
N VAL A 87 2.43 20.56 2.16
CA VAL A 87 2.11 21.53 3.21
C VAL A 87 3.21 22.57 3.25
N GLU A 88 2.82 23.85 3.28
CA GLU A 88 3.72 25.00 3.37
C GLU A 88 3.27 25.95 4.48
N CYS A 89 4.19 26.67 5.10
CA CYS A 89 3.87 27.70 6.07
C CYS A 89 2.97 28.79 5.43
N GLY A 90 1.95 29.26 6.17
CA GLY A 90 0.95 30.20 5.69
C GLY A 90 -0.24 29.56 4.95
N GLN A 91 -0.24 28.24 4.74
CA GLN A 91 -1.36 27.53 4.15
C GLN A 91 -2.52 27.36 5.14
N VAL A 92 -3.76 27.56 4.68
CA VAL A 92 -4.97 27.28 5.48
C VAL A 92 -5.29 25.78 5.43
N ILE A 93 -5.53 25.20 6.61
CA ILE A 93 -5.82 23.76 6.79
C ILE A 93 -7.12 23.58 7.59
N GLU A 94 -8.07 22.87 7.00
CA GLU A 94 -9.27 22.43 7.70
C GLU A 94 -9.02 21.07 8.36
N LEU A 95 -8.93 21.02 9.70
CA LEU A 95 -8.52 19.84 10.47
C LEU A 95 -9.36 18.60 10.22
N ASP A 96 -10.68 18.75 10.04
CA ASP A 96 -11.57 17.61 9.81
C ASP A 96 -11.33 16.98 8.42
N GLN A 97 -11.11 17.79 7.39
CA GLN A 97 -10.74 17.32 6.05
C GLN A 97 -9.34 16.66 6.07
N TRP A 98 -8.41 17.21 6.83
CA TRP A 98 -7.06 16.64 6.98
C TRP A 98 -7.08 15.28 7.66
N LYS A 99 -7.91 15.12 8.68
CA LYS A 99 -8.09 13.82 9.34
C LYS A 99 -8.60 12.76 8.35
N GLU A 100 -9.61 13.09 7.56
CA GLU A 100 -10.13 12.18 6.54
C GLU A 100 -9.05 11.89 5.49
N ARG A 101 -8.36 12.93 5.03
CA ARG A 101 -7.30 12.81 4.01
C ARG A 101 -6.15 11.92 4.46
N LEU A 102 -5.60 12.11 5.66
CA LEU A 102 -4.52 11.26 6.19
C LEU A 102 -4.98 9.79 6.35
N THR A 103 -6.22 9.58 6.77
CA THR A 103 -6.80 8.24 6.83
C THR A 103 -6.94 7.61 5.44
N GLU A 104 -7.33 8.37 4.41
CA GLU A 104 -7.38 7.91 3.01
C GLU A 104 -6.00 7.56 2.48
N LEU A 105 -4.97 8.32 2.86
CA LEU A 105 -3.57 8.06 2.53
C LEU A 105 -3.00 6.81 3.23
N GLY A 106 -3.74 6.17 4.13
CA GLY A 106 -3.35 4.95 4.81
C GLY A 106 -2.64 5.15 6.14
N TYR A 107 -2.59 6.40 6.67
CA TYR A 107 -2.03 6.64 8.00
C TYR A 107 -3.00 6.18 9.10
N GLU A 108 -2.44 5.57 10.14
CA GLU A 108 -3.16 5.18 11.35
C GLU A 108 -3.28 6.35 12.32
N ARG A 109 -4.48 6.62 12.82
CA ARG A 109 -4.69 7.65 13.83
C ARG A 109 -4.37 7.13 15.22
N THR A 110 -3.46 7.82 15.91
CA THR A 110 -3.04 7.49 17.28
C THR A 110 -3.23 8.69 18.22
N GLY A 111 -3.16 8.46 19.53
CA GLY A 111 -3.15 9.54 20.52
C GLY A 111 -1.83 10.32 20.54
N GLN A 112 -0.72 9.65 20.24
CA GLN A 112 0.63 10.19 20.12
C GLN A 112 1.36 9.40 19.06
N VAL A 113 2.13 10.08 18.23
CA VAL A 113 2.93 9.45 17.17
C VAL A 113 4.23 8.92 17.77
N ASP A 114 4.42 7.61 17.68
CA ASP A 114 5.62 6.89 18.13
C ASP A 114 6.17 5.91 17.07
N GLY A 115 5.44 5.69 15.99
CA GLY A 115 5.79 4.79 14.90
C GLY A 115 5.49 5.34 13.51
N MET A 116 6.19 4.80 12.51
CA MET A 116 5.98 5.15 11.10
C MET A 116 4.57 4.76 10.64
N GLY A 117 3.99 5.54 9.73
CA GLY A 117 2.64 5.35 9.22
C GLY A 117 1.54 5.86 10.17
N GLN A 118 1.90 6.52 11.26
CA GLN A 118 0.97 7.07 12.23
C GLN A 118 0.77 8.58 12.07
N PHE A 119 -0.41 9.06 12.49
CA PHE A 119 -0.66 10.49 12.68
C PHE A 119 -1.48 10.75 13.95
N SER A 120 -1.33 11.97 14.49
CA SER A 120 -2.09 12.46 15.63
C SER A 120 -2.54 13.91 15.38
N ILE A 121 -3.76 14.24 15.78
CA ILE A 121 -4.27 15.61 15.76
C ILE A 121 -4.71 15.96 17.17
N ARG A 122 -4.09 17.00 17.74
CA ARG A 122 -4.33 17.47 19.11
C ARG A 122 -4.39 19.00 19.14
N GLY A 123 -5.62 19.55 19.21
CA GLY A 123 -5.82 21.00 19.09
C GLY A 123 -5.34 21.47 17.71
N GLY A 124 -4.49 22.48 17.66
CA GLY A 124 -3.86 23.00 16.45
C GLY A 124 -2.56 22.32 16.04
N ILE A 125 -2.28 21.08 16.51
CA ILE A 125 -1.05 20.35 16.20
C ILE A 125 -1.41 19.09 15.43
N ILE A 126 -0.75 18.89 14.28
CA ILE A 126 -0.81 17.68 13.46
C ILE A 126 0.59 17.06 13.47
N ASP A 127 0.73 15.88 14.08
CA ASP A 127 1.93 15.06 14.05
C ASP A 127 1.76 13.94 13.04
N ILE A 128 2.74 13.72 12.16
CA ILE A 128 2.71 12.69 11.13
C ILE A 128 4.08 12.02 11.07
N PHE A 129 4.12 10.67 11.03
CA PHE A 129 5.34 9.93 10.79
C PHE A 129 5.25 9.19 9.44
N PRO A 130 5.77 9.78 8.35
CA PRO A 130 5.77 9.14 7.05
C PRO A 130 6.54 7.80 7.08
N LEU A 131 6.14 6.83 6.24
CA LEU A 131 6.82 5.53 6.17
C LEU A 131 8.24 5.61 5.60
N THR A 132 8.51 6.65 4.80
CA THR A 132 9.77 6.82 4.08
C THR A 132 10.75 7.73 4.80
N GLU A 133 10.30 8.43 5.83
CA GLU A 133 11.12 9.35 6.62
C GLU A 133 11.68 8.67 7.87
N GLU A 134 12.85 9.11 8.31
CA GLU A 134 13.46 8.62 9.56
C GLU A 134 12.93 9.35 10.80
N VAL A 135 12.36 10.53 10.61
CA VAL A 135 11.83 11.36 11.67
C VAL A 135 10.43 11.87 11.34
N PRO A 136 9.55 11.94 12.35
CA PRO A 136 8.21 12.48 12.17
C PRO A 136 8.22 14.00 12.01
N VAL A 137 7.13 14.52 11.43
CA VAL A 137 6.88 15.94 11.19
C VAL A 137 5.74 16.42 12.05
N ARG A 138 5.92 17.60 12.65
CA ARG A 138 4.91 18.37 13.40
C ARG A 138 4.53 19.62 12.64
N ILE A 139 3.25 19.79 12.36
CA ILE A 139 2.65 20.96 11.76
C ILE A 139 1.87 21.67 12.86
N GLU A 140 2.22 22.91 13.17
CA GLU A 140 1.55 23.73 14.17
C GLU A 140 0.69 24.76 13.47
N LEU A 141 -0.57 24.88 13.88
CA LEU A 141 -1.51 25.83 13.33
C LEU A 141 -1.78 26.98 14.30
N TRP A 142 -1.86 28.18 13.75
CA TRP A 142 -2.45 29.33 14.41
C TRP A 142 -3.87 29.53 13.84
N ASP A 143 -4.88 29.17 14.64
CA ASP A 143 -6.26 29.02 14.19
C ASP A 143 -6.36 27.91 13.12
N ASP A 144 -6.48 28.27 11.84
CA ASP A 144 -6.51 27.38 10.69
C ASP A 144 -5.30 27.54 9.73
N GLU A 145 -4.38 28.45 10.00
CA GLU A 145 -3.19 28.71 9.18
C GLU A 145 -1.96 27.98 9.73
N VAL A 146 -1.15 27.39 8.86
CA VAL A 146 0.11 26.72 9.21
C VAL A 146 1.13 27.78 9.67
N ASP A 147 1.40 27.82 10.98
CA ASP A 147 2.37 28.72 11.60
C ASP A 147 3.79 28.19 11.47
N SER A 148 4.00 26.88 11.72
CA SER A 148 5.31 26.27 11.61
C SER A 148 5.25 24.79 11.25
N ILE A 149 6.31 24.32 10.58
CA ILE A 149 6.54 22.91 10.26
C ILE A 149 7.89 22.53 10.83
N ARG A 150 7.97 21.43 11.59
CA ARG A 150 9.21 20.98 12.23
C ARG A 150 9.31 19.46 12.21
N THR A 151 10.52 18.93 12.13
CA THR A 151 10.77 17.55 12.52
C THR A 151 10.82 17.43 14.04
N PHE A 152 10.54 16.26 14.61
CA PHE A 152 10.65 16.03 16.04
C PHE A 152 11.12 14.61 16.33
N ASP A 153 11.71 14.42 17.49
CA ASP A 153 12.14 13.13 17.99
C ASP A 153 10.93 12.38 18.61
N PRO A 154 10.59 11.17 18.12
CA PRO A 154 9.38 10.47 18.57
C PRO A 154 9.42 10.02 20.04
N GLU A 155 10.60 9.79 20.61
CA GLU A 155 10.74 9.36 22.02
C GLU A 155 10.61 10.56 22.97
N SER A 156 11.37 11.63 22.75
CA SER A 156 11.36 12.81 23.60
C SER A 156 10.27 13.82 23.25
N GLN A 157 9.63 13.69 22.09
CA GLN A 157 8.63 14.64 21.53
C GLN A 157 9.14 16.06 21.33
N ARG A 158 10.48 16.26 21.30
CA ARG A 158 11.11 17.56 21.11
C ARG A 158 11.34 17.85 19.64
N SER A 159 11.07 19.08 19.23
CA SER A 159 11.39 19.57 17.89
C SER A 159 12.90 19.55 17.62
N VAL A 160 13.27 19.15 16.40
CA VAL A 160 14.67 19.02 15.96
C VAL A 160 15.01 20.07 14.93
N GLU A 161 14.32 20.12 13.79
CA GLU A 161 14.63 21.00 12.67
C GLU A 161 13.35 21.69 12.19
N GLN A 162 13.48 22.95 11.75
CA GLN A 162 12.39 23.71 11.13
C GLN A 162 12.42 23.50 9.61
N LEU A 163 11.24 23.32 9.03
CA LEU A 163 11.04 23.14 7.60
C LEU A 163 10.15 24.26 7.05
N ASP A 164 10.38 24.68 5.80
CA ASP A 164 9.49 25.63 5.12
C ASP A 164 8.29 24.92 4.50
N ARG A 165 8.49 23.66 4.09
CA ARG A 165 7.47 22.79 3.49
C ARG A 165 7.74 21.32 3.75
N VAL A 166 6.70 20.51 3.65
CA VAL A 166 6.79 19.04 3.67
C VAL A 166 5.85 18.43 2.63
N VAL A 167 6.25 17.30 2.05
CA VAL A 167 5.38 16.49 1.18
C VAL A 167 5.01 15.22 1.93
N ILE A 168 3.71 14.98 2.08
CA ILE A 168 3.17 13.80 2.73
C ILE A 168 2.72 12.83 1.63
N TYR A 169 3.47 11.77 1.44
CA TYR A 169 3.14 10.69 0.51
C TYR A 169 2.19 9.66 1.13
N PRO A 170 1.48 8.88 0.32
CA PRO A 170 0.67 7.78 0.83
C PRO A 170 1.49 6.80 1.69
N ALA A 171 0.93 6.38 2.82
CA ALA A 171 1.47 5.32 3.67
C ALA A 171 0.91 3.93 3.28
N SER A 172 0.23 3.84 2.15
CA SER A 172 -0.37 2.61 1.62
C SER A 172 -0.23 2.59 0.10
N GLU A 173 -0.03 1.41 -0.48
CA GLU A 173 -0.09 1.19 -1.93
C GLU A 173 -1.51 1.37 -2.48
N THR A 174 -2.50 1.34 -1.59
CA THR A 174 -3.91 1.46 -1.93
C THR A 174 -4.49 2.72 -1.27
N VAL A 175 -4.74 3.73 -2.08
CA VAL A 175 -5.41 4.97 -1.67
C VAL A 175 -6.83 4.95 -2.20
N LEU A 176 -7.80 4.87 -1.31
CA LEU A 176 -9.21 4.81 -1.67
C LEU A 176 -9.99 5.94 -1.01
N THR A 177 -10.64 6.73 -1.84
CA THR A 177 -11.59 7.75 -1.39
C THR A 177 -12.86 7.10 -0.84
N LYS A 178 -13.56 7.81 0.01
CA LYS A 178 -14.85 7.35 0.56
C LYS A 178 -15.85 6.94 -0.54
N LEU A 179 -15.90 7.69 -1.64
CA LEU A 179 -16.76 7.38 -2.78
C LEU A 179 -16.38 6.07 -3.47
N GLN A 180 -15.06 5.79 -3.61
CA GLN A 180 -14.58 4.53 -4.18
C GLN A 180 -14.90 3.36 -3.25
N LEU A 181 -14.72 3.54 -1.93
CA LEU A 181 -15.10 2.53 -0.94
C LEU A 181 -16.60 2.20 -1.00
N GLU A 182 -17.48 3.20 -1.02
CA GLU A 182 -18.93 3.00 -1.11
C GLU A 182 -19.33 2.27 -2.41
N LYS A 183 -18.76 2.67 -3.56
CA LYS A 183 -19.02 2.01 -4.85
C LYS A 183 -18.49 0.58 -4.87
N GLY A 184 -17.27 0.35 -4.38
CA GLY A 184 -16.66 -0.97 -4.36
C GLY A 184 -17.40 -1.94 -3.46
N VAL A 185 -17.82 -1.50 -2.27
CA VAL A 185 -18.66 -2.28 -1.36
C VAL A 185 -19.97 -2.69 -2.04
N LYS A 186 -20.65 -1.76 -2.71
CA LYS A 186 -21.89 -2.06 -3.43
C LYS A 186 -21.68 -3.08 -4.54
N CYS A 187 -20.63 -2.91 -5.35
CA CYS A 187 -20.30 -3.84 -6.43
C CYS A 187 -19.99 -5.24 -5.88
N LEU A 188 -19.23 -5.32 -4.80
CA LEU A 188 -18.87 -6.59 -4.15
C LEU A 188 -20.10 -7.31 -3.57
N GLU A 189 -21.04 -6.57 -2.96
CA GLU A 189 -22.29 -7.12 -2.44
C GLU A 189 -23.21 -7.64 -3.58
N GLU A 190 -23.31 -6.88 -4.68
CA GLU A 190 -24.14 -7.27 -5.84
C GLU A 190 -23.59 -8.54 -6.53
N GLU A 191 -22.27 -8.62 -6.72
CA GLU A 191 -21.63 -9.80 -7.30
C GLU A 191 -21.75 -11.02 -6.39
N THR A 192 -21.53 -10.83 -5.08
CA THR A 192 -21.70 -11.87 -4.07
C THR A 192 -23.13 -12.41 -4.09
N ALA A 193 -24.14 -11.54 -4.14
CA ALA A 193 -25.54 -11.96 -4.20
C ALA A 193 -25.86 -12.77 -5.47
N SER A 194 -25.23 -12.41 -6.58
CA SER A 194 -25.38 -13.12 -7.85
C SER A 194 -24.70 -14.49 -7.81
N TYR A 195 -23.48 -14.57 -7.28
CA TYR A 195 -22.72 -15.81 -7.16
C TYR A 195 -23.36 -16.79 -6.17
N VAL A 196 -23.89 -16.30 -5.07
CA VAL A 196 -24.63 -17.11 -4.09
C VAL A 196 -25.84 -17.80 -4.73
N LYS A 197 -26.58 -17.12 -5.61
CA LYS A 197 -27.71 -17.77 -6.33
C LYS A 197 -27.23 -18.92 -7.22
N VAL A 198 -26.06 -18.80 -7.82
CA VAL A 198 -25.45 -19.88 -8.62
C VAL A 198 -25.11 -21.07 -7.72
N LEU A 199 -24.45 -20.84 -6.58
CA LEU A 199 -24.11 -21.89 -5.61
C LEU A 199 -25.36 -22.60 -5.04
N GLU A 200 -26.39 -21.85 -4.70
CA GLU A 200 -27.68 -22.41 -4.23
C GLU A 200 -28.31 -23.27 -5.29
N GLY A 201 -28.23 -22.89 -6.58
CA GLY A 201 -28.69 -23.69 -7.71
C GLY A 201 -27.89 -24.99 -7.90
N GLN A 202 -26.61 -24.96 -7.57
CA GLN A 202 -25.70 -26.12 -7.58
C GLN A 202 -25.78 -26.97 -6.30
N LYS A 203 -26.65 -26.62 -5.34
CA LYS A 203 -26.80 -27.23 -4.01
C LYS A 203 -25.61 -27.09 -3.08
N CYS A 204 -24.69 -26.14 -3.35
CA CYS A 204 -23.53 -25.79 -2.55
C CYS A 204 -23.90 -24.75 -1.45
N ARG A 205 -24.74 -25.16 -0.49
CA ARG A 205 -25.33 -24.25 0.50
C ARG A 205 -24.30 -23.78 1.56
N GLU A 206 -23.40 -24.65 1.95
CA GLU A 206 -22.38 -24.33 2.96
C GLU A 206 -21.41 -23.28 2.45
N GLU A 207 -20.96 -23.41 1.20
CA GLU A 207 -20.12 -22.45 0.51
C GLU A 207 -20.83 -21.09 0.35
N ALA A 208 -22.12 -21.10 0.00
CA ALA A 208 -22.92 -19.89 -0.13
C ALA A 208 -23.02 -19.13 1.21
N ILE A 209 -23.21 -19.83 2.33
CA ILE A 209 -23.27 -19.24 3.67
C ILE A 209 -21.91 -18.67 4.05
N ARG A 210 -20.82 -19.42 3.79
CA ARG A 210 -19.46 -19.00 4.12
C ARG A 210 -19.05 -17.73 3.37
N ILE A 211 -19.27 -17.68 2.05
CA ILE A 211 -18.97 -16.50 1.24
C ILE A 211 -19.78 -15.29 1.70
N LYS A 212 -21.08 -15.44 1.95
CA LYS A 212 -21.90 -14.36 2.52
C LYS A 212 -21.33 -13.83 3.84
N GLY A 213 -20.84 -14.73 4.71
CA GLY A 213 -20.26 -14.37 5.99
C GLY A 213 -18.98 -13.54 5.84
N ILE A 214 -18.06 -14.01 4.99
CA ILE A 214 -16.77 -13.34 4.72
C ILE A 214 -17.00 -11.93 4.14
N ILE A 215 -17.82 -11.83 3.09
CA ILE A 215 -18.07 -10.54 2.43
C ILE A 215 -18.82 -9.58 3.33
N ARG A 216 -19.77 -10.06 4.13
CA ARG A 216 -20.46 -9.23 5.11
C ARG A 216 -19.47 -8.66 6.14
N GLU A 217 -18.62 -9.48 6.73
CA GLU A 217 -17.60 -9.04 7.70
C GLU A 217 -16.65 -8.01 7.09
N LEU A 218 -16.21 -8.23 5.84
CA LEU A 218 -15.36 -7.30 5.12
C LEU A 218 -16.08 -5.95 4.90
N THR A 219 -17.30 -5.99 4.38
CA THR A 219 -18.05 -4.76 4.03
C THR A 219 -18.49 -3.97 5.27
N GLU A 220 -18.87 -4.66 6.37
CA GLU A 220 -19.13 -4.05 7.67
C GLU A 220 -17.86 -3.37 8.21
N GLY A 221 -16.70 -4.06 8.20
CA GLY A 221 -15.43 -3.50 8.63
C GLY A 221 -15.00 -2.27 7.83
N ILE A 222 -15.24 -2.25 6.51
CA ILE A 222 -14.98 -1.08 5.68
C ILE A 222 -15.88 0.10 6.07
N ARG A 223 -17.17 -0.14 6.29
CA ARG A 223 -18.14 0.89 6.69
C ARG A 223 -17.86 1.48 8.06
N GLU A 224 -17.36 0.67 8.98
CA GLU A 224 -16.96 1.09 10.32
C GLU A 224 -15.57 1.77 10.34
N GLY A 225 -14.85 1.78 9.22
CA GLY A 225 -13.61 2.51 9.04
C GLY A 225 -12.37 1.86 9.67
N TRP A 226 -12.47 0.60 10.16
CA TRP A 226 -11.37 -0.08 10.83
C TRP A 226 -10.70 -1.20 10.01
N LYS A 227 -11.29 -1.63 8.90
CA LYS A 227 -10.68 -2.60 7.98
C LYS A 227 -10.31 -1.96 6.64
N ARG A 228 -9.11 -1.37 6.56
CA ARG A 228 -8.48 -1.03 5.26
C ARG A 228 -7.39 -2.05 4.87
N GLY A 229 -6.84 -2.78 5.82
CA GLY A 229 -5.94 -3.90 5.57
C GLY A 229 -6.68 -5.08 4.92
N GLY A 230 -6.06 -5.74 3.94
CA GLY A 230 -6.63 -6.91 3.24
C GLY A 230 -7.55 -6.57 2.07
N LEU A 231 -7.67 -5.29 1.67
CA LEU A 231 -8.41 -4.89 0.46
C LEU A 231 -7.66 -5.22 -0.83
N ASP A 232 -6.38 -5.52 -0.76
CA ASP A 232 -5.54 -5.78 -1.93
C ASP A 232 -6.10 -6.91 -2.81
N GLY A 233 -6.61 -7.98 -2.20
CA GLY A 233 -7.28 -9.08 -2.93
C GLY A 233 -8.60 -8.70 -3.62
N TYR A 234 -9.17 -7.56 -3.25
CA TYR A 234 -10.44 -7.05 -3.76
C TYR A 234 -10.27 -5.71 -4.50
N ILE A 235 -9.04 -5.27 -4.73
CA ILE A 235 -8.73 -3.91 -5.25
C ILE A 235 -9.51 -3.58 -6.53
N ARG A 236 -9.78 -4.54 -7.40
CA ARG A 236 -10.52 -4.36 -8.65
C ARG A 236 -11.96 -3.88 -8.46
N TYR A 237 -12.57 -4.16 -7.32
CA TYR A 237 -13.92 -3.67 -7.00
C TYR A 237 -13.91 -2.19 -6.66
N PHE A 238 -12.81 -1.71 -6.09
CA PHE A 238 -12.64 -0.33 -5.62
C PHE A 238 -11.92 0.55 -6.64
N CYS A 239 -10.98 -0.02 -7.39
CA CYS A 239 -10.22 0.63 -8.44
C CYS A 239 -10.20 -0.25 -9.69
N PRO A 240 -11.05 0.04 -10.71
CA PRO A 240 -11.09 -0.75 -11.94
C PRO A 240 -9.81 -0.64 -12.78
N GLU A 241 -9.10 0.49 -12.68
CA GLU A 241 -7.86 0.77 -13.41
C GLU A 241 -6.65 0.34 -12.60
N THR A 242 -6.46 -0.97 -12.44
CA THR A 242 -5.24 -1.52 -11.84
C THR A 242 -4.20 -1.83 -12.90
N VAL A 243 -2.93 -1.76 -12.48
CA VAL A 243 -1.75 -2.07 -13.29
C VAL A 243 -0.93 -3.17 -12.63
N SER A 244 -0.01 -3.81 -13.36
CA SER A 244 1.01 -4.69 -12.79
C SER A 244 2.24 -3.88 -12.38
N PHE A 245 3.11 -4.45 -11.54
CA PHE A 245 4.34 -3.78 -11.17
C PHE A 245 5.24 -3.48 -12.38
N SER A 246 5.23 -4.34 -13.40
CA SER A 246 5.98 -4.12 -14.63
C SER A 246 5.53 -2.89 -15.42
N ASP A 247 4.28 -2.46 -15.27
CA ASP A 247 3.74 -1.28 -15.98
C ASP A 247 4.31 0.05 -15.45
N TYR A 248 4.97 0.01 -14.29
CA TYR A 248 5.69 1.16 -13.74
C TYR A 248 7.02 1.45 -14.45
N PHE A 249 7.47 0.53 -15.32
CA PHE A 249 8.73 0.63 -16.04
C PHE A 249 8.44 0.86 -17.53
N PRO A 250 8.52 2.11 -18.03
CA PRO A 250 8.13 2.43 -19.40
C PRO A 250 9.06 1.78 -20.43
N GLN A 251 8.48 1.34 -21.54
CA GLN A 251 9.23 0.75 -22.63
C GLN A 251 10.16 1.80 -23.25
N GLY A 252 11.42 1.44 -23.41
CA GLY A 252 12.45 2.29 -24.01
C GLY A 252 13.36 2.98 -23.00
N ASP A 253 12.90 3.21 -21.78
CA ASP A 253 13.68 3.89 -20.74
C ASP A 253 14.16 2.92 -19.64
N CYS A 254 13.74 1.66 -19.70
CA CYS A 254 14.08 0.63 -18.72
C CYS A 254 14.69 -0.61 -19.37
N VAL A 255 15.74 -1.16 -18.72
CA VAL A 255 16.27 -2.48 -19.02
C VAL A 255 15.68 -3.49 -18.04
N VAL A 256 15.07 -4.54 -18.56
CA VAL A 256 14.57 -5.67 -17.77
C VAL A 256 15.58 -6.82 -17.85
N TYR A 257 16.11 -7.22 -16.71
CA TYR A 257 16.98 -8.38 -16.57
C TYR A 257 16.19 -9.53 -15.93
N LEU A 258 16.19 -10.68 -16.61
CA LEU A 258 15.57 -11.91 -16.13
C LEU A 258 16.65 -12.84 -15.62
N ASP A 259 16.67 -13.08 -14.31
CA ASP A 259 17.62 -14.03 -13.69
C ASP A 259 17.07 -15.46 -13.88
N GLU A 260 17.82 -16.31 -14.60
CA GLU A 260 17.42 -17.69 -14.91
C GLU A 260 16.01 -17.80 -15.55
N PRO A 261 15.77 -17.34 -16.82
CA PRO A 261 14.45 -17.27 -17.43
C PRO A 261 13.65 -18.58 -17.43
N GLY A 262 14.35 -19.73 -17.49
CA GLY A 262 13.72 -21.05 -17.40
C GLY A 262 13.03 -21.28 -16.07
N ARG A 263 13.69 -20.93 -14.98
CA ARG A 263 13.15 -21.05 -13.62
C ARG A 263 12.04 -20.06 -13.35
N LEU A 264 12.16 -18.83 -13.86
CA LEU A 264 11.09 -17.85 -13.79
C LEU A 264 9.79 -18.37 -14.41
N LYS A 265 9.89 -19.04 -15.56
CA LYS A 265 8.73 -19.65 -16.22
C LYS A 265 8.13 -20.76 -15.37
N GLU A 266 8.94 -21.68 -14.86
CA GLU A 266 8.50 -22.78 -13.99
C GLU A 266 7.83 -22.25 -12.72
N ARG A 267 8.42 -21.19 -12.09
CA ARG A 267 7.83 -20.55 -10.91
C ARG A 267 6.48 -19.92 -11.25
N GLY A 268 6.37 -19.19 -12.37
CA GLY A 268 5.10 -18.60 -12.81
C GLY A 268 4.00 -19.64 -13.02
N GLU A 269 4.32 -20.77 -13.64
CA GLU A 269 3.37 -21.89 -13.81
C GLU A 269 2.97 -22.50 -12.45
N THR A 270 3.91 -22.60 -11.51
CA THR A 270 3.66 -23.08 -10.14
C THR A 270 2.74 -22.15 -9.36
N ILE A 271 2.97 -20.83 -9.41
CA ILE A 271 2.10 -19.84 -8.75
C ILE A 271 0.66 -19.94 -9.27
N GLU A 272 0.49 -20.08 -10.58
CA GLU A 272 -0.85 -20.23 -11.16
C GLU A 272 -1.56 -21.51 -10.67
N LEU A 273 -0.81 -22.59 -10.52
CA LEU A 273 -1.33 -23.86 -9.99
C LEU A 273 -1.68 -23.72 -8.49
N GLU A 274 -0.77 -23.19 -7.69
CA GLU A 274 -0.98 -22.94 -6.25
C GLU A 274 -2.20 -22.04 -6.00
N PHE A 275 -2.36 -21.01 -6.83
CA PHE A 275 -3.54 -20.14 -6.77
C PHE A 275 -4.83 -20.88 -7.07
N ARG A 276 -4.86 -21.69 -8.14
CA ARG A 276 -6.02 -22.52 -8.50
C ARG A 276 -6.37 -23.54 -7.41
N GLU A 277 -5.39 -24.23 -6.85
CA GLU A 277 -5.58 -25.18 -5.74
C GLU A 277 -6.09 -24.48 -4.48
N SER A 278 -5.51 -23.35 -4.14
CA SER A 278 -5.96 -22.53 -3.01
C SER A 278 -7.42 -22.08 -3.16
N MET A 279 -7.84 -21.72 -4.37
CA MET A 279 -9.25 -21.38 -4.65
C MET A 279 -10.18 -22.58 -4.46
N VAL A 280 -9.78 -23.77 -4.91
CA VAL A 280 -10.59 -25.00 -4.74
C VAL A 280 -10.73 -25.40 -3.27
N HIS A 281 -9.67 -25.26 -2.47
CA HIS A 281 -9.71 -25.59 -1.03
C HIS A 281 -10.48 -24.57 -0.18
N ARG A 282 -10.72 -23.37 -0.70
CA ARG A 282 -11.42 -22.29 0.00
C ARG A 282 -12.90 -22.17 -0.37
N LEU A 283 -13.27 -22.70 -1.51
CA LEU A 283 -14.67 -22.87 -1.94
C LEU A 283 -15.25 -24.18 -1.42
#